data_876fcbded23de83c984d1a63ae7b9de8
#
_entry.id   876fcbded23de83c984d1a63ae7b9de8
#
_cell.length_a   1.000
_cell.length_b   1.000
_cell.length_c   1.000
_cell.angle_alpha   90.00
_cell.angle_beta   90.00
_cell.angle_gamma   90.00
#
_symmetry.space_group_name_H-M   'P 1'
#
loop_
_entity.id
_entity.type
_entity.pdbx_description
1 polymer ?
#
loop_
_entity_poly.entity_id
_entity_poly.type
_entity_poly.pdbx_seq_one_letter_code
_entity_poly.pdbx_strand_id
1 'polypeptide(L)'
;SFDEDMQGSWLTVNYDPWRIGVTYSGYLLLGVSMLWMLVSRGGEFRRLLRHPLLKKGGMFVLLLLCLGSGVHAQKRSLPALARKQADSLARKQVIYNDRVVPFNTLARDFVLKLTGKLSYGGMTPEQVIGGWLLRPEVWQNEPMIYIKNEALRRLLHLETPYACLADLFDGEKYRLQKFWKGKQDHHQKMTSLEKAIVEADEKVGLILMLQNGTLIRPLPEDGSVEPV
;
A
#
# COMPACT_ATOMS: atom_id res chain seq x y z
N SER A 1 9.92 -27.03 -4.08
CA SER A 1 9.65 -28.23 -4.90
C SER A 1 8.18 -28.59 -4.73
N PHE A 2 7.55 -28.99 -5.83
CA PHE A 2 6.17 -29.50 -5.79
C PHE A 2 6.20 -30.94 -5.27
N ASP A 3 5.11 -31.34 -4.62
CA ASP A 3 4.89 -32.72 -4.20
C ASP A 3 4.70 -33.62 -5.44
N GLU A 4 5.04 -34.92 -5.36
CA GLU A 4 4.91 -35.85 -6.48
C GLU A 4 3.49 -35.94 -7.03
N ASP A 5 2.48 -35.67 -6.20
CA ASP A 5 1.06 -35.69 -6.56
C ASP A 5 0.52 -34.35 -7.12
N MET A 6 1.36 -33.32 -7.31
CA MET A 6 0.99 -31.98 -7.80
C MET A 6 -0.13 -31.25 -7.00
N GLN A 7 -0.50 -31.75 -5.83
CA GLN A 7 -1.59 -31.19 -5.01
C GLN A 7 -1.13 -30.28 -3.87
N GLY A 8 0.17 -30.24 -3.62
CA GLY A 8 0.76 -29.39 -2.58
C GLY A 8 2.12 -28.83 -2.95
N SER A 9 2.52 -27.76 -2.28
CA SER A 9 3.86 -27.21 -2.36
C SER A 9 4.52 -27.22 -0.99
N TRP A 10 5.71 -27.80 -0.88
CA TRP A 10 6.50 -27.72 0.33
C TRP A 10 7.19 -26.36 0.42
N LEU A 11 6.79 -25.56 1.40
CA LEU A 11 7.52 -24.34 1.76
C LEU A 11 8.61 -24.72 2.75
N THR A 12 9.86 -24.74 2.31
CA THR A 12 11.00 -24.92 3.20
C THR A 12 11.27 -23.59 3.90
N VAL A 13 10.76 -23.45 5.12
CA VAL A 13 11.13 -22.32 5.99
C VAL A 13 12.49 -22.65 6.62
N ASN A 14 13.54 -21.98 6.16
CA ASN A 14 14.87 -22.13 6.72
C ASN A 14 14.95 -21.35 8.04
N TYR A 15 14.56 -21.99 9.13
CA TYR A 15 14.67 -21.44 10.48
C TYR A 15 16.05 -21.82 11.05
N ASP A 16 17.00 -20.89 10.97
CA ASP A 16 18.33 -21.04 11.54
C ASP A 16 18.46 -20.15 12.79
N PRO A 17 18.28 -20.70 14.00
CA PRO A 17 18.30 -19.92 15.25
C PRO A 17 19.70 -19.33 15.53
N TRP A 18 20.78 -19.95 15.05
CA TRP A 18 22.14 -19.45 15.21
C TRP A 18 22.37 -18.18 14.41
N ARG A 19 21.87 -18.10 13.18
CA ARG A 19 22.00 -16.89 12.33
C ARG A 19 21.27 -15.71 12.95
N ILE A 20 20.10 -15.93 13.52
CA ILE A 20 19.33 -14.89 14.21
C ILE A 20 20.13 -14.33 15.38
N GLY A 21 20.69 -15.20 16.25
CA GLY A 21 21.51 -14.79 17.40
C GLY A 21 22.74 -13.99 17.01
N VAL A 22 23.47 -14.43 15.99
CA VAL A 22 24.67 -13.74 15.48
C VAL A 22 24.32 -12.37 14.89
N THR A 23 23.24 -12.29 14.11
CA THR A 23 22.81 -11.04 13.48
C THR A 23 22.41 -10.00 14.52
N TYR A 24 21.58 -10.38 15.49
CA TYR A 24 21.17 -9.45 16.55
C TYR A 24 22.30 -9.05 17.48
N SER A 25 23.23 -9.94 17.80
CA SER A 25 24.44 -9.60 18.57
C SER A 25 25.31 -8.60 17.80
N GLY A 26 25.44 -8.74 16.49
CA GLY A 26 26.11 -7.77 15.62
C GLY A 26 25.47 -6.38 15.67
N TYR A 27 24.15 -6.31 15.56
CA TYR A 27 23.43 -5.04 15.66
C TYR A 27 23.56 -4.40 17.06
N LEU A 28 23.51 -5.21 18.12
CA LEU A 28 23.69 -4.73 19.49
C LEU A 28 25.09 -4.14 19.68
N LEU A 29 26.11 -4.84 19.19
CA LEU A 29 27.52 -4.40 19.28
C LEU A 29 27.76 -3.11 18.50
N LEU A 30 27.11 -2.99 17.31
CA LEU A 30 27.13 -1.77 16.49
C LEU A 30 26.45 -0.61 17.22
N GLY A 31 25.29 -0.83 17.82
CA GLY A 31 24.59 0.17 18.63
C GLY A 31 25.38 0.63 19.85
N VAL A 32 25.96 -0.32 20.59
CA VAL A 32 26.82 -0.02 21.75
C VAL A 32 28.04 0.77 21.33
N SER A 33 28.73 0.40 20.25
CA SER A 33 29.90 1.12 19.74
C SER A 33 29.56 2.54 19.32
N MET A 34 28.42 2.74 18.70
CA MET A 34 27.94 4.05 18.30
C MET A 34 27.62 4.94 19.52
N LEU A 35 26.94 4.38 20.53
CA LEU A 35 26.68 5.07 21.79
C LEU A 35 27.99 5.39 22.55
N TRP A 36 28.95 4.44 22.57
CA TRP A 36 30.27 4.66 23.18
C TRP A 36 30.98 5.82 22.50
N MET A 37 30.94 5.91 21.17
CA MET A 37 31.54 6.99 20.40
C MET A 37 30.93 8.36 20.78
N LEU A 38 29.60 8.42 21.00
CA LEU A 38 28.89 9.62 21.41
C LEU A 38 29.25 10.06 22.84
N VAL A 39 29.41 9.10 23.76
CA VAL A 39 29.66 9.36 25.20
C VAL A 39 31.13 9.56 25.49
N SER A 40 32.05 9.01 24.68
CA SER A 40 33.50 9.07 24.87
C SER A 40 33.97 10.53 25.02
N ARG A 41 34.70 10.77 26.13
CA ARG A 41 35.19 12.10 26.49
C ARG A 41 36.24 12.67 25.53
N GLY A 42 36.93 11.82 24.76
CA GLY A 42 37.98 12.19 23.79
C GLY A 42 37.53 12.16 22.33
N GLY A 43 36.23 11.86 22.04
CA GLY A 43 35.73 11.70 20.68
C GLY A 43 35.69 13.00 19.90
N GLU A 44 36.05 12.93 18.62
CA GLU A 44 35.94 14.02 17.64
C GLU A 44 34.53 14.65 17.63
N PHE A 45 33.50 13.85 17.92
CA PHE A 45 32.12 14.31 17.99
C PHE A 45 31.87 15.37 19.06
N ARG A 46 32.46 15.21 20.27
CA ARG A 46 32.39 16.26 21.30
C ARG A 46 33.23 17.48 20.95
N ARG A 47 34.30 17.31 20.21
CA ARG A 47 35.11 18.41 19.70
C ARG A 47 34.34 19.25 18.68
N LEU A 48 33.60 18.58 17.77
CA LEU A 48 32.70 19.22 16.79
C LEU A 48 31.53 19.93 17.47
N LEU A 49 30.92 19.34 18.50
CA LEU A 49 29.83 19.96 19.26
C LEU A 49 30.29 21.21 20.04
N ARG A 50 31.59 21.34 20.37
CA ARG A 50 32.13 22.53 21.03
C ARG A 50 32.54 23.62 20.06
N HIS A 51 32.40 23.41 18.75
CA HIS A 51 32.76 24.43 17.76
C HIS A 51 31.86 25.65 17.91
N PRO A 52 32.41 26.89 17.94
CA PRO A 52 31.65 28.13 18.21
C PRO A 52 30.56 28.38 17.19
N LEU A 53 30.68 27.85 15.97
CA LEU A 53 29.64 27.94 14.93
C LEU A 53 28.40 27.08 15.25
N LEU A 54 28.58 25.98 15.98
CA LEU A 54 27.47 25.11 16.39
C LEU A 54 26.75 25.61 17.64
N LYS A 55 27.42 26.42 18.49
CA LYS A 55 26.81 27.03 19.68
C LYS A 55 25.66 28.00 19.33
N LYS A 56 25.74 28.69 18.19
CA LYS A 56 24.65 29.58 17.68
C LYS A 56 23.65 28.79 16.78
N GLY A 57 24.09 27.75 16.08
CA GLY A 57 23.24 26.99 15.16
C GLY A 57 22.61 25.75 15.78
N GLY A 58 23.23 25.12 16.79
CA GLY A 58 22.76 23.87 17.39
C GLY A 58 21.37 23.96 18.02
N MET A 59 21.06 25.10 18.62
CA MET A 59 19.70 25.37 19.15
C MET A 59 18.69 25.53 18.01
N PHE A 60 19.13 26.11 16.88
CA PHE A 60 18.28 26.24 15.69
C PHE A 60 18.01 24.93 14.99
N VAL A 61 19.02 24.05 14.90
CA VAL A 61 18.89 22.70 14.36
C VAL A 61 18.01 21.82 15.26
N LEU A 62 18.17 21.92 16.58
CA LEU A 62 17.33 21.20 17.55
C LEU A 62 15.88 21.72 17.51
N LEU A 63 15.69 23.03 17.38
CA LEU A 63 14.38 23.67 17.19
C LEU A 63 13.75 23.23 15.86
N LEU A 64 14.52 23.14 14.77
CA LEU A 64 14.08 22.67 13.46
C LEU A 64 13.71 21.16 13.47
N LEU A 65 14.44 20.34 14.23
CA LEU A 65 14.13 18.93 14.46
C LEU A 65 12.84 18.78 15.30
N CYS A 66 12.64 19.61 16.30
CA CYS A 66 11.39 19.64 17.08
C CYS A 66 10.20 20.15 16.27
N LEU A 67 10.41 21.12 15.38
CA LEU A 67 9.38 21.64 14.48
C LEU A 67 9.05 20.66 13.36
N GLY A 68 10.01 19.84 12.92
CA GLY A 68 9.81 18.79 11.91
C GLY A 68 8.92 17.63 12.38
N SER A 69 8.72 17.45 13.69
CA SER A 69 7.82 16.43 14.25
C SER A 69 6.33 16.83 14.21
N GLY A 70 6.04 18.07 13.82
CA GLY A 70 4.71 18.68 13.86
C GLY A 70 3.97 18.76 12.52
N VAL A 71 4.46 18.12 11.45
CA VAL A 71 3.62 17.95 10.25
C VAL A 71 2.57 16.88 10.55
N HIS A 72 1.62 17.24 11.36
CA HIS A 72 0.31 16.59 11.34
C HIS A 72 -0.26 16.93 9.97
N ALA A 73 -0.08 16.01 9.02
CA ALA A 73 -0.89 16.01 7.83
C ALA A 73 -2.33 16.12 8.32
N GLN A 74 -2.97 17.25 8.03
CA GLN A 74 -4.36 17.51 8.40
C GLN A 74 -5.14 16.31 7.88
N LYS A 75 -5.57 15.43 8.81
CA LYS A 75 -6.36 14.27 8.47
C LYS A 75 -7.61 14.79 7.80
N ARG A 76 -7.63 14.81 6.46
CA ARG A 76 -8.88 14.94 5.73
C ARG A 76 -9.77 13.84 6.28
N SER A 77 -10.84 14.20 6.93
CA SER A 77 -11.84 13.24 7.41
C SER A 77 -12.59 12.72 6.19
N LEU A 78 -12.03 11.68 5.58
CA LEU A 78 -12.70 10.98 4.50
C LEU A 78 -13.96 10.32 5.05
N PRO A 79 -15.07 10.39 4.35
CA PRO A 79 -16.27 9.68 4.74
C PRO A 79 -15.98 8.17 4.71
N ALA A 80 -16.12 7.53 5.85
CA ALA A 80 -15.88 6.11 6.03
C ALA A 80 -16.90 5.52 7.00
N LEU A 81 -17.04 4.20 6.98
CA LEU A 81 -17.84 3.49 7.98
C LEU A 81 -17.30 3.74 9.39
N ALA A 82 -18.21 3.83 10.36
CA ALA A 82 -17.82 3.83 11.75
C ALA A 82 -17.08 2.52 12.09
N ARG A 83 -16.03 2.59 12.92
CA ARG A 83 -15.16 1.45 13.21
C ARG A 83 -15.92 0.21 13.68
N LYS A 84 -16.92 0.41 14.54
CA LYS A 84 -17.76 -0.70 15.03
C LYS A 84 -18.52 -1.41 13.90
N GLN A 85 -19.01 -0.66 12.93
CA GLN A 85 -19.70 -1.22 11.76
C GLN A 85 -18.73 -1.96 10.84
N ALA A 86 -17.54 -1.38 10.62
CA ALA A 86 -16.48 -2.01 9.85
C ALA A 86 -15.99 -3.32 10.48
N ASP A 87 -15.82 -3.36 11.81
CA ASP A 87 -15.44 -4.56 12.55
C ASP A 87 -16.53 -5.65 12.50
N SER A 88 -17.81 -5.27 12.48
CA SER A 88 -18.93 -6.21 12.29
C SER A 88 -18.93 -6.78 10.87
N LEU A 89 -18.71 -5.93 9.86
CA LEU A 89 -18.65 -6.33 8.46
C LEU A 89 -17.46 -7.24 8.17
N ALA A 90 -16.31 -7.00 8.82
CA ALA A 90 -15.08 -7.74 8.65
C ALA A 90 -15.23 -9.27 8.79
N ARG A 91 -16.18 -9.70 9.63
CA ARG A 91 -16.44 -11.11 9.97
C ARG A 91 -17.46 -11.77 9.05
N LYS A 92 -18.18 -11.00 8.21
CA LYS A 92 -19.16 -11.56 7.28
C LYS A 92 -18.45 -12.37 6.22
N GLN A 93 -19.05 -13.49 5.83
CA GLN A 93 -18.55 -14.34 4.77
C GLN A 93 -19.00 -13.78 3.41
N VAL A 94 -18.08 -13.79 2.47
CA VAL A 94 -18.30 -13.35 1.09
C VAL A 94 -17.61 -14.32 0.13
N ILE A 95 -18.09 -14.38 -1.10
CA ILE A 95 -17.43 -15.14 -2.16
C ILE A 95 -16.45 -14.19 -2.86
N TYR A 96 -15.18 -14.54 -2.83
CA TYR A 96 -14.10 -13.82 -3.48
C TYR A 96 -13.12 -14.79 -4.12
N ASN A 97 -12.83 -14.62 -5.42
CA ASN A 97 -12.02 -15.55 -6.22
C ASN A 97 -12.53 -17.01 -6.08
N ASP A 98 -13.82 -17.20 -6.21
CA ASP A 98 -14.53 -18.49 -6.12
C ASP A 98 -14.31 -19.24 -4.79
N ARG A 99 -13.97 -18.52 -3.73
CA ARG A 99 -13.78 -19.05 -2.38
C ARG A 99 -14.60 -18.25 -1.39
N VAL A 100 -15.13 -18.96 -0.39
CA VAL A 100 -15.77 -18.33 0.75
C VAL A 100 -14.68 -17.83 1.69
N VAL A 101 -14.63 -16.52 1.87
CA VAL A 101 -13.63 -15.84 2.73
C VAL A 101 -14.30 -14.80 3.61
N PRO A 102 -13.70 -14.44 4.76
CA PRO A 102 -14.16 -13.28 5.52
C PRO A 102 -14.01 -12.00 4.69
N PHE A 103 -14.94 -11.07 4.83
CA PHE A 103 -14.90 -9.77 4.15
C PHE A 103 -13.58 -9.01 4.39
N ASN A 104 -12.97 -9.17 5.56
CA ASN A 104 -11.65 -8.61 5.87
C ASN A 104 -10.58 -9.04 4.85
N THR A 105 -10.62 -10.28 4.39
CA THR A 105 -9.65 -10.80 3.39
C THR A 105 -9.78 -10.06 2.07
N LEU A 106 -11.00 -9.92 1.55
CA LEU A 106 -11.29 -9.15 0.35
C LEU A 106 -10.88 -7.68 0.53
N ALA A 107 -11.23 -7.09 1.67
CA ALA A 107 -10.93 -5.68 1.97
C ALA A 107 -9.42 -5.39 2.00
N ARG A 108 -8.65 -6.27 2.63
CA ARG A 108 -7.18 -6.16 2.68
C ARG A 108 -6.55 -6.28 1.31
N ASP A 109 -7.03 -7.24 0.52
CA ASP A 109 -6.53 -7.44 -0.85
C ASP A 109 -6.81 -6.22 -1.72
N PHE A 110 -8.03 -5.68 -1.64
CA PHE A 110 -8.44 -4.48 -2.37
C PHE A 110 -7.53 -3.29 -2.03
N VAL A 111 -7.38 -2.96 -0.75
CA VAL A 111 -6.57 -1.82 -0.32
C VAL A 111 -5.09 -2.04 -0.66
N LEU A 112 -4.57 -3.25 -0.46
CA LEU A 112 -3.18 -3.59 -0.79
C LEU A 112 -2.90 -3.47 -2.29
N LYS A 113 -3.78 -3.97 -3.15
CA LYS A 113 -3.64 -3.87 -4.61
C LYS A 113 -3.67 -2.42 -5.08
N LEU A 114 -4.55 -1.60 -4.54
CA LEU A 114 -4.65 -0.19 -4.93
C LEU A 114 -3.47 0.64 -4.42
N THR A 115 -3.19 0.57 -3.13
CA THR A 115 -2.29 1.52 -2.46
C THR A 115 -0.88 0.99 -2.23
N GLY A 116 -0.67 -0.32 -2.35
CA GLY A 116 0.55 -0.99 -1.94
C GLY A 116 0.73 -1.08 -0.42
N LYS A 117 -0.29 -0.75 0.37
CA LYS A 117 -0.28 -0.73 1.84
C LYS A 117 -1.50 -1.45 2.41
N LEU A 118 -1.38 -1.94 3.64
CA LEU A 118 -2.48 -2.64 4.33
C LEU A 118 -3.52 -1.71 4.96
N SER A 119 -3.29 -0.40 4.96
CA SER A 119 -4.21 0.60 5.52
C SER A 119 -4.06 1.90 4.74
N TYR A 120 -5.08 2.74 4.76
CA TYR A 120 -5.07 4.02 4.07
C TYR A 120 -5.61 5.13 4.98
N GLY A 121 -4.86 6.24 5.11
CA GLY A 121 -5.29 7.40 5.92
C GLY A 121 -5.55 7.08 7.40
N GLY A 122 -4.97 6.00 7.95
CA GLY A 122 -5.22 5.53 9.31
C GLY A 122 -6.55 4.78 9.49
N MET A 123 -7.22 4.45 8.38
CA MET A 123 -8.46 3.68 8.33
C MET A 123 -8.17 2.19 8.09
N THR A 124 -9.05 1.34 8.59
CA THR A 124 -9.00 -0.09 8.28
C THR A 124 -9.46 -0.35 6.84
N PRO A 125 -9.07 -1.47 6.22
CA PRO A 125 -9.49 -1.80 4.86
C PRO A 125 -11.02 -1.81 4.67
N GLU A 126 -11.75 -2.28 5.67
CA GLU A 126 -13.21 -2.32 5.65
C GLU A 126 -13.83 -0.92 5.69
N GLN A 127 -13.20 0.00 6.41
CA GLN A 127 -13.60 1.40 6.42
C GLN A 127 -13.37 2.06 5.05
N VAL A 128 -12.28 1.71 4.36
CA VAL A 128 -11.96 2.21 3.01
C VAL A 128 -13.01 1.71 2.02
N ILE A 129 -13.29 0.41 1.97
CA ILE A 129 -14.34 -0.14 1.09
C ILE A 129 -15.69 0.49 1.41
N GLY A 130 -16.04 0.57 2.69
CA GLY A 130 -17.29 1.21 3.10
C GLY A 130 -17.37 2.67 2.66
N GLY A 131 -16.25 3.40 2.69
CA GLY A 131 -16.17 4.76 2.18
C GLY A 131 -16.43 4.85 0.69
N TRP A 132 -15.84 3.97 -0.11
CA TRP A 132 -16.08 3.88 -1.54
C TRP A 132 -17.54 3.57 -1.89
N LEU A 133 -18.19 2.70 -1.12
CA LEU A 133 -19.59 2.34 -1.33
C LEU A 133 -20.55 3.45 -0.95
N LEU A 134 -20.25 4.18 0.15
CA LEU A 134 -21.15 5.21 0.67
C LEU A 134 -21.01 6.55 -0.05
N ARG A 135 -19.79 6.92 -0.44
CA ARG A 135 -19.49 8.25 -1.00
C ARG A 135 -18.47 8.14 -2.15
N PRO A 136 -18.78 7.44 -3.24
CA PRO A 136 -17.89 7.25 -4.37
C PRO A 136 -17.41 8.58 -4.97
N GLU A 137 -18.26 9.62 -4.96
CA GLU A 137 -17.96 10.95 -5.47
C GLU A 137 -16.80 11.65 -4.73
N VAL A 138 -16.59 11.32 -3.48
CA VAL A 138 -15.47 11.85 -2.70
C VAL A 138 -14.21 11.01 -2.95
N TRP A 139 -14.37 9.70 -2.90
CA TRP A 139 -13.25 8.76 -3.02
C TRP A 139 -12.63 8.71 -4.41
N GLN A 140 -13.38 9.00 -5.48
CA GLN A 140 -12.81 9.09 -6.83
C GLN A 140 -11.73 10.17 -6.99
N ASN A 141 -11.75 11.20 -6.13
CA ASN A 141 -10.76 12.29 -6.11
C ASN A 141 -9.63 12.02 -5.10
N GLU A 142 -9.63 10.88 -4.42
CA GLU A 142 -8.60 10.55 -3.43
C GLU A 142 -7.42 9.83 -4.09
N PRO A 143 -6.16 10.30 -3.87
CA PRO A 143 -4.97 9.73 -4.52
C PRO A 143 -4.58 8.42 -3.84
N MET A 144 -5.21 7.31 -4.21
CA MET A 144 -4.93 6.01 -3.63
C MET A 144 -4.45 4.94 -4.63
N ILE A 145 -4.48 5.21 -5.92
CA ILE A 145 -4.00 4.29 -6.95
C ILE A 145 -2.49 4.45 -7.08
N TYR A 146 -1.73 3.50 -6.50
CA TYR A 146 -0.27 3.54 -6.56
C TYR A 146 0.26 3.15 -7.94
N ILE A 147 1.03 4.06 -8.57
CA ILE A 147 1.67 3.87 -9.87
C ILE A 147 3.18 3.86 -9.69
N LYS A 148 3.77 2.68 -9.73
CA LYS A 148 5.21 2.48 -9.52
C LYS A 148 6.05 3.02 -10.69
N ASN A 149 5.59 2.84 -11.92
CA ASN A 149 6.35 3.15 -13.13
C ASN A 149 6.40 4.67 -13.39
N GLU A 150 7.61 5.22 -13.46
CA GLU A 150 7.82 6.65 -13.66
C GLU A 150 7.39 7.12 -15.05
N ALA A 151 7.61 6.32 -16.10
CA ALA A 151 7.20 6.66 -17.46
C ALA A 151 5.67 6.80 -17.56
N LEU A 152 4.92 5.92 -16.89
CA LEU A 152 3.45 6.02 -16.82
C LEU A 152 3.02 7.26 -16.02
N ARG A 153 3.70 7.59 -14.92
CA ARG A 153 3.41 8.82 -14.16
C ARG A 153 3.59 10.08 -14.99
N ARG A 154 4.69 10.17 -15.75
CA ARG A 154 4.94 11.29 -16.66
C ARG A 154 3.87 11.40 -17.75
N LEU A 155 3.46 10.27 -18.28
CA LEU A 155 2.43 10.20 -19.32
C LEU A 155 1.05 10.65 -18.82
N LEU A 156 0.75 10.39 -17.55
CA LEU A 156 -0.47 10.81 -16.87
C LEU A 156 -0.36 12.21 -16.25
N HIS A 157 0.81 12.86 -16.32
CA HIS A 157 1.13 14.14 -15.69
C HIS A 157 0.95 14.15 -14.16
N LEU A 158 1.34 13.05 -13.51
CA LEU A 158 1.23 12.92 -12.04
C LEU A 158 2.49 13.45 -11.37
N GLU A 159 2.32 14.34 -10.39
CA GLU A 159 3.40 14.85 -9.56
C GLU A 159 3.80 13.86 -8.45
N THR A 160 2.85 13.03 -8.02
CA THR A 160 3.03 12.04 -6.97
C THR A 160 2.94 10.60 -7.51
N PRO A 161 3.45 9.59 -6.79
CA PRO A 161 3.29 8.19 -7.19
C PRO A 161 1.86 7.65 -7.01
N TYR A 162 0.93 8.47 -6.55
CA TYR A 162 -0.46 8.11 -6.35
C TYR A 162 -1.35 8.93 -7.28
N ALA A 163 -2.25 8.26 -7.98
CA ALA A 163 -3.27 8.85 -8.83
C ALA A 163 -4.65 8.75 -8.15
N CYS A 164 -5.51 9.71 -8.47
CA CYS A 164 -6.94 9.61 -8.21
C CYS A 164 -7.60 8.78 -9.33
N LEU A 165 -8.77 8.22 -9.08
CA LEU A 165 -9.56 7.61 -10.16
C LEU A 165 -9.88 8.66 -11.24
N ALA A 166 -10.21 9.87 -10.83
CA ALA A 166 -10.51 10.98 -11.73
C ALA A 166 -9.34 11.35 -12.67
N ASP A 167 -8.07 11.19 -12.24
CA ASP A 167 -6.89 11.49 -13.06
C ASP A 167 -6.76 10.55 -14.27
N LEU A 168 -7.36 9.35 -14.18
CA LEU A 168 -7.31 8.33 -15.22
C LEU A 168 -8.42 8.49 -16.25
N PHE A 169 -9.33 9.45 -16.05
CA PHE A 169 -10.39 9.79 -16.97
C PHE A 169 -10.25 11.23 -17.46
N ASP A 170 -10.63 11.47 -18.69
CA ASP A 170 -10.78 12.80 -19.31
C ASP A 170 -12.25 12.94 -19.71
N GLY A 171 -13.07 13.46 -18.80
CA GLY A 171 -14.51 13.37 -18.87
C GLY A 171 -14.97 11.90 -18.84
N GLU A 172 -15.64 11.45 -19.89
CA GLU A 172 -16.08 10.05 -20.03
C GLU A 172 -15.02 9.14 -20.68
N LYS A 173 -13.91 9.70 -21.15
CA LYS A 173 -12.89 8.94 -21.87
C LYS A 173 -11.82 8.41 -20.92
N TYR A 174 -11.65 7.10 -20.90
CA TYR A 174 -10.57 6.46 -20.17
C TYR A 174 -9.22 6.72 -20.86
N ARG A 175 -8.30 7.40 -20.17
CA ARG A 175 -7.02 7.86 -20.73
C ARG A 175 -6.12 6.72 -21.17
N LEU A 176 -6.13 5.60 -20.47
CA LEU A 176 -5.30 4.44 -20.79
C LEU A 176 -5.83 3.62 -21.97
N GLN A 177 -7.09 3.81 -22.39
CA GLN A 177 -7.70 3.09 -23.50
C GLN A 177 -6.91 3.28 -24.83
N LYS A 178 -6.26 4.43 -25.02
CA LYS A 178 -5.46 4.71 -26.21
C LYS A 178 -4.27 3.75 -26.35
N PHE A 179 -3.76 3.23 -25.24
CA PHE A 179 -2.60 2.34 -25.22
C PHE A 179 -2.97 0.87 -25.42
N TRP A 180 -4.25 0.51 -25.19
CA TRP A 180 -4.77 -0.83 -25.43
C TRP A 180 -4.99 -1.15 -26.92
N LYS A 181 -5.38 -0.17 -27.72
CA LYS A 181 -5.78 -0.37 -29.12
C LYS A 181 -4.65 -0.79 -30.05
N GLY A 182 -3.41 -0.90 -29.58
CA GLY A 182 -2.23 -1.20 -30.39
C GLY A 182 -1.74 -2.64 -30.39
N LYS A 183 -2.21 -3.53 -29.52
CA LYS A 183 -1.61 -4.87 -29.38
C LYS A 183 -2.64 -5.97 -29.12
N GLN A 184 -3.14 -6.54 -30.20
CA GLN A 184 -3.78 -7.87 -30.19
C GLN A 184 -2.77 -9.01 -30.47
N ASP A 185 -1.47 -8.71 -30.65
CA ASP A 185 -0.44 -9.74 -30.86
C ASP A 185 0.10 -10.28 -29.53
N HIS A 186 -0.44 -11.41 -29.12
CA HIS A 186 -0.10 -12.13 -27.88
C HIS A 186 1.31 -12.73 -27.82
N HIS A 187 2.18 -12.52 -28.79
CA HIS A 187 3.51 -13.13 -28.88
C HIS A 187 4.69 -12.22 -28.57
N GLN A 188 4.48 -10.93 -28.34
CA GLN A 188 5.56 -10.00 -28.02
C GLN A 188 5.71 -9.80 -26.51
N LYS A 189 6.95 -9.87 -25.99
CA LYS A 189 7.24 -9.57 -24.57
C LYS A 189 6.81 -8.15 -24.24
N MET A 190 5.90 -8.00 -23.29
CA MET A 190 5.43 -6.69 -22.80
C MET A 190 6.60 -5.86 -22.27
N THR A 191 6.66 -4.60 -22.68
CA THR A 191 7.58 -3.62 -22.12
C THR A 191 7.23 -3.28 -20.67
N SER A 192 8.16 -2.69 -19.92
CA SER A 192 7.92 -2.25 -18.55
C SER A 192 6.76 -1.25 -18.44
N LEU A 193 6.59 -0.38 -19.44
CA LEU A 193 5.48 0.57 -19.48
C LEU A 193 4.15 -0.13 -19.73
N GLU A 194 4.09 -1.07 -20.66
CA GLU A 194 2.86 -1.83 -20.94
C GLU A 194 2.40 -2.63 -19.73
N LYS A 195 3.31 -3.29 -19.02
CA LYS A 195 2.98 -3.97 -17.74
C LYS A 195 2.41 -3.01 -16.71
N ALA A 196 2.96 -1.79 -16.63
CA ALA A 196 2.45 -0.78 -15.69
C ALA A 196 1.07 -0.26 -16.09
N ILE A 197 0.78 -0.17 -17.40
CA ILE A 197 -0.55 0.20 -17.89
C ILE A 197 -1.56 -0.88 -17.54
N VAL A 198 -1.23 -2.17 -17.76
CA VAL A 198 -2.08 -3.30 -17.37
C VAL A 198 -2.34 -3.29 -15.86
N GLU A 199 -1.30 -3.11 -15.04
CA GLU A 199 -1.43 -3.04 -13.58
C GLU A 199 -2.35 -1.87 -13.14
N ALA A 200 -2.22 -0.72 -13.80
CA ALA A 200 -3.09 0.43 -13.51
C ALA A 200 -4.54 0.16 -13.93
N ASP A 201 -4.75 -0.48 -15.07
CA ASP A 201 -6.06 -0.88 -15.57
C ASP A 201 -6.76 -1.88 -14.65
N GLU A 202 -6.04 -2.89 -14.17
CA GLU A 202 -6.53 -3.84 -13.17
C GLU A 202 -7.01 -3.13 -11.89
N LYS A 203 -6.26 -2.11 -11.43
CA LYS A 203 -6.63 -1.31 -10.25
C LYS A 203 -7.91 -0.50 -10.48
N VAL A 204 -8.04 0.09 -11.65
CA VAL A 204 -9.28 0.78 -12.06
C VAL A 204 -10.43 -0.21 -12.14
N GLY A 205 -10.21 -1.36 -12.77
CA GLY A 205 -11.20 -2.43 -12.87
C GLY A 205 -11.72 -2.87 -11.50
N LEU A 206 -10.84 -3.02 -10.50
CA LEU A 206 -11.25 -3.36 -9.12
C LEU A 206 -12.15 -2.29 -8.50
N ILE A 207 -11.85 -1.01 -8.71
CA ILE A 207 -12.71 0.09 -8.21
C ILE A 207 -14.07 0.06 -8.90
N LEU A 208 -14.11 -0.11 -10.22
CA LEU A 208 -15.35 -0.18 -10.98
C LEU A 208 -16.18 -1.41 -10.58
N MET A 209 -15.55 -2.56 -10.36
CA MET A 209 -16.23 -3.76 -9.84
C MET A 209 -16.82 -3.53 -8.46
N LEU A 210 -16.15 -2.76 -7.60
CA LEU A 210 -16.68 -2.39 -6.29
C LEU A 210 -17.88 -1.47 -6.43
N GLN A 211 -17.81 -0.44 -7.27
CA GLN A 211 -18.91 0.51 -7.51
C GLN A 211 -20.13 -0.17 -8.12
N ASN A 212 -19.92 -1.12 -9.04
CA ASN A 212 -21.00 -1.87 -9.70
C ASN A 212 -21.54 -3.02 -8.82
N GLY A 213 -21.01 -3.21 -7.61
CA GLY A 213 -21.43 -4.27 -6.69
C GLY A 213 -21.02 -5.69 -7.09
N THR A 214 -20.20 -5.85 -8.15
CA THR A 214 -19.79 -7.18 -8.65
C THR A 214 -18.60 -7.76 -7.87
N LEU A 215 -17.85 -6.92 -7.16
CA LEU A 215 -16.70 -7.35 -6.36
C LEU A 215 -17.11 -8.11 -5.09
N ILE A 216 -18.21 -7.72 -4.46
CA ILE A 216 -18.69 -8.26 -3.20
C ILE A 216 -19.89 -9.15 -3.49
N ARG A 217 -19.69 -10.46 -3.45
CA ARG A 217 -20.77 -11.45 -3.57
C ARG A 217 -21.10 -11.97 -2.18
N PRO A 218 -22.26 -11.60 -1.60
CA PRO A 218 -22.67 -12.16 -0.32
C PRO A 218 -22.91 -13.66 -0.46
N LEU A 219 -22.62 -14.41 0.62
CA LEU A 219 -22.97 -15.82 0.65
C LEU A 219 -24.50 -15.95 0.74
N PRO A 220 -25.17 -16.75 -0.10
CA PRO A 220 -26.58 -17.02 0.04
C PRO A 220 -26.86 -17.66 1.41
N GLU A 221 -27.99 -17.31 2.03
CA GLU A 221 -28.37 -17.87 3.34
C GLU A 221 -28.55 -19.41 3.28
N ASP A 222 -28.86 -19.94 2.13
CA ASP A 222 -29.08 -21.38 1.89
C ASP A 222 -27.79 -22.17 1.64
N GLY A 223 -26.62 -21.52 1.67
CA GLY A 223 -25.32 -22.18 1.42
C GLY A 223 -25.13 -22.71 0.00
N SER A 224 -26.06 -22.48 -0.92
CA SER A 224 -25.96 -22.87 -2.32
C SER A 224 -25.09 -21.87 -3.07
N VAL A 225 -23.88 -22.28 -3.42
CA VAL A 225 -23.02 -21.55 -4.37
C VAL A 225 -23.41 -22.06 -5.76
N GLU A 226 -24.24 -21.31 -6.49
CA GLU A 226 -24.42 -21.60 -7.91
C GLU A 226 -23.11 -21.33 -8.65
N PRO A 227 -22.54 -22.35 -9.33
CA PRO A 227 -21.39 -22.13 -10.19
C PRO A 227 -21.81 -21.27 -11.40
N VAL A 228 -21.07 -20.18 -11.64
CA VAL A 228 -21.19 -19.31 -12.81
C VAL A 228 -20.41 -19.91 -13.96
#